data_1f479640819565966ec513315259d6b6
#
_entry.id   1f479640819565966ec513315259d6b6
#
_cell.length_a   1.000
_cell.length_b   1.000
_cell.length_c   1.000
_cell.angle_alpha   90.00
_cell.angle_beta   90.00
_cell.angle_gamma   90.00
#
_symmetry.space_group_name_H-M   'P 1'
#
loop_
_entity.id
_entity.type
_entity.pdbx_description
1 polymer ?
#
loop_
_entity_poly.entity_id
_entity_poly.type
_entity_poly.pdbx_seq_one_letter_code
_entity_poly.pdbx_strand_id
1 'polypeptide(L)'
;DGAALESAVQTALREVTGAYAIAVTCTREPHTLVAARKGSPLMIGVAENAYVVASDPSAIVAHTTQAITLDDYQVARLCAGPVDGWGDDAGIDIAAAKATGKPWAVDFRTTTIDNVEVTQQVSELEIDLQEIELGGYEHFMLKEIREQPDSIRTCLTGRIDTREGQIVLGGLS
;
A
#
# COMPACT_ATOMS: atom_id res chain seq x y z
N ASP A 1 -25.32 10.30 5.89
CA ASP A 1 -25.80 11.18 4.80
C ASP A 1 -25.98 10.51 3.44
N GLY A 2 -25.74 9.21 3.26
CA GLY A 2 -25.96 8.49 2.00
C GLY A 2 -24.88 8.70 0.91
N ALA A 3 -23.78 9.38 1.22
CA ALA A 3 -22.66 9.53 0.30
C ALA A 3 -21.92 8.18 0.13
N ALA A 4 -21.41 7.92 -1.08
CA ALA A 4 -20.54 6.80 -1.35
C ALA A 4 -19.27 6.86 -0.47
N LEU A 5 -18.73 5.69 -0.10
CA LEU A 5 -17.59 5.61 0.81
C LEU A 5 -16.39 6.45 0.34
N GLU A 6 -16.06 6.38 -0.95
CA GLU A 6 -14.98 7.17 -1.54
C GLU A 6 -15.18 8.68 -1.33
N SER A 7 -16.36 9.20 -1.65
CA SER A 7 -16.68 10.62 -1.48
C SER A 7 -16.67 11.06 -0.02
N ALA A 8 -17.12 10.19 0.88
CA ALA A 8 -17.08 10.45 2.31
C ALA A 8 -15.64 10.53 2.83
N VAL A 9 -14.77 9.60 2.39
CA VAL A 9 -13.34 9.61 2.73
C VAL A 9 -12.66 10.84 2.16
N GLN A 10 -12.85 11.18 0.89
CA GLN A 10 -12.28 12.38 0.28
C GLN A 10 -12.68 13.66 1.04
N THR A 11 -13.94 13.76 1.42
CA THR A 11 -14.44 14.90 2.19
C THR A 11 -13.78 15.00 3.56
N ALA A 12 -13.69 13.86 4.27
CA ALA A 12 -13.04 13.81 5.59
C ALA A 12 -11.54 14.15 5.52
N LEU A 13 -10.84 13.68 4.50
CA LEU A 13 -9.40 13.89 4.35
C LEU A 13 -9.00 15.34 4.09
N ARG A 14 -9.92 16.18 3.60
CA ARG A 14 -9.68 17.62 3.48
C ARG A 14 -9.52 18.32 4.83
N GLU A 15 -10.12 17.75 5.87
CA GLU A 15 -10.05 18.29 7.24
C GLU A 15 -8.88 17.69 8.04
N VAL A 16 -8.23 16.62 7.53
CA VAL A 16 -7.16 15.93 8.25
C VAL A 16 -5.85 16.69 8.12
N THR A 17 -5.26 17.03 9.25
CA THR A 17 -3.94 17.64 9.35
C THR A 17 -2.89 16.58 9.72
N GLY A 18 -1.73 16.64 9.08
CA GLY A 18 -0.61 15.71 9.34
C GLY A 18 -0.51 14.58 8.31
N ALA A 19 0.42 13.66 8.55
CA ALA A 19 0.64 12.50 7.69
C ALA A 19 -0.38 11.40 8.01
N TYR A 20 -0.79 10.67 6.97
CA TYR A 20 -1.66 9.50 7.12
C TYR A 20 -1.41 8.47 6.03
N ALA A 21 -1.66 7.21 6.35
CA ALA A 21 -1.90 6.11 5.43
C ALA A 21 -3.06 5.30 6.00
N ILE A 22 -4.17 5.27 5.30
CA ILE A 22 -5.42 4.68 5.80
C ILE A 22 -6.01 3.72 4.78
N ALA A 23 -6.70 2.70 5.30
CA ALA A 23 -7.59 1.82 4.56
C ALA A 23 -8.94 1.79 5.28
N VAL A 24 -10.01 2.10 4.56
CA VAL A 24 -11.35 2.28 5.11
C VAL A 24 -12.32 1.33 4.43
N THR A 25 -13.11 0.63 5.24
CA THR A 25 -14.23 -0.20 4.80
C THR A 25 -15.51 0.27 5.47
N CYS A 26 -16.65 -0.03 4.88
CA CYS A 26 -17.95 0.36 5.41
C CYS A 26 -18.95 -0.78 5.28
N THR A 27 -19.78 -0.99 6.31
CA THR A 27 -20.84 -2.03 6.29
C THR A 27 -21.92 -1.78 5.23
N ARG A 28 -22.09 -0.55 4.76
CA ARG A 28 -23.01 -0.20 3.68
C ARG A 28 -22.44 -0.52 2.29
N GLU A 29 -21.14 -0.55 2.16
CA GLU A 29 -20.41 -0.92 0.94
C GLU A 29 -19.37 -2.01 1.26
N PRO A 30 -19.80 -3.23 1.63
CA PRO A 30 -18.92 -4.26 2.20
C PRO A 30 -17.86 -4.78 1.22
N HIS A 31 -18.03 -4.50 -0.08
CA HIS A 31 -17.12 -4.94 -1.14
C HIS A 31 -16.17 -3.83 -1.60
N THR A 32 -16.25 -2.66 -0.98
CA THR A 32 -15.42 -1.52 -1.30
C THR A 32 -14.40 -1.27 -0.18
N LEU A 33 -13.14 -1.13 -0.57
CA LEU A 33 -12.08 -0.63 0.27
C LEU A 33 -11.58 0.67 -0.35
N VAL A 34 -11.45 1.70 0.47
CA VAL A 34 -10.86 2.98 0.07
C VAL A 34 -9.55 3.16 0.81
N ALA A 35 -8.47 3.32 0.08
CA ALA A 35 -7.13 3.55 0.61
C ALA A 35 -6.66 4.95 0.23
N ALA A 36 -5.99 5.65 1.15
CA ALA A 36 -5.47 6.98 0.89
C ALA A 36 -4.20 7.27 1.69
N ARG A 37 -3.33 8.11 1.13
CA ARG A 37 -2.10 8.51 1.82
C ARG A 37 -1.76 9.99 1.70
N LYS A 38 -0.96 10.43 2.68
CA LYS A 38 -0.24 11.70 2.69
C LYS A 38 0.95 11.58 3.62
N GLY A 39 2.17 11.70 3.12
CA GLY A 39 3.40 11.70 3.92
C GLY A 39 3.81 10.33 4.51
N SER A 40 2.89 9.37 4.60
CA SER A 40 3.18 7.99 5.04
C SER A 40 3.13 7.04 3.86
N PRO A 41 3.95 5.99 3.80
CA PRO A 41 3.95 5.05 2.68
C PRO A 41 2.63 4.26 2.63
N LEU A 42 2.14 4.02 1.41
CA LEU A 42 1.03 3.11 1.13
C LEU A 42 1.14 2.61 -0.30
N MET A 43 1.06 1.30 -0.45
CA MET A 43 1.17 0.60 -1.72
C MET A 43 0.01 -0.36 -1.92
N ILE A 44 -0.27 -0.68 -3.18
CA ILE A 44 -1.30 -1.63 -3.58
C ILE A 44 -0.64 -2.68 -4.46
N GLY A 45 -0.44 -3.87 -3.92
CA GLY A 45 0.00 -5.03 -4.67
C GLY A 45 -1.08 -5.52 -5.62
N VAL A 46 -0.71 -5.78 -6.86
CA VAL A 46 -1.60 -6.23 -7.94
C VAL A 46 -1.36 -7.72 -8.17
N ALA A 47 -2.20 -8.57 -7.62
CA ALA A 47 -2.18 -10.01 -7.84
C ALA A 47 -3.27 -10.42 -8.84
N GLU A 48 -3.21 -11.67 -9.33
CA GLU A 48 -4.09 -12.17 -10.39
C GLU A 48 -5.60 -12.01 -10.09
N ASN A 49 -6.00 -12.22 -8.83
CA ASN A 49 -7.41 -12.17 -8.42
C ASN A 49 -7.61 -11.37 -7.12
N ALA A 50 -6.66 -10.51 -6.77
CA ALA A 50 -6.71 -9.76 -5.52
C ALA A 50 -5.85 -8.51 -5.57
N TYR A 51 -6.20 -7.53 -4.75
CA TYR A 51 -5.32 -6.43 -4.40
C TYR A 51 -4.91 -6.56 -2.93
N VAL A 52 -3.67 -6.22 -2.63
CA VAL A 52 -3.11 -6.21 -1.27
C VAL A 52 -2.71 -4.79 -0.94
N VAL A 53 -3.32 -4.20 0.08
CA VAL A 53 -2.98 -2.84 0.53
C VAL A 53 -2.07 -2.94 1.75
N ALA A 54 -0.88 -2.35 1.66
CA ALA A 54 0.09 -2.36 2.75
C ALA A 54 0.97 -1.11 2.74
N SER A 55 1.52 -0.77 3.89
CA SER A 55 2.51 0.30 4.04
C SER A 55 3.95 -0.20 3.86
N ASP A 56 4.14 -1.51 3.89
CA ASP A 56 5.44 -2.17 3.77
C ASP A 56 5.42 -3.16 2.60
N PRO A 57 6.44 -3.12 1.71
CA PRO A 57 6.50 -4.00 0.55
C PRO A 57 6.63 -5.49 0.92
N SER A 58 7.18 -5.83 2.08
CA SER A 58 7.32 -7.22 2.53
C SER A 58 5.98 -7.95 2.66
N ALA A 59 4.93 -7.22 3.04
CA ALA A 59 3.58 -7.77 3.11
C ALA A 59 2.96 -8.03 1.72
N ILE A 60 3.42 -7.32 0.69
CA ILE A 60 2.91 -7.45 -0.69
C ILE A 60 3.63 -8.59 -1.41
N VAL A 61 4.94 -8.69 -1.23
CA VAL A 61 5.80 -9.62 -1.98
C VAL A 61 5.44 -11.10 -1.78
N ALA A 62 4.85 -11.44 -0.64
CA ALA A 62 4.29 -12.79 -0.40
C ALA A 62 3.15 -13.15 -1.38
N HIS A 63 2.55 -12.18 -2.06
CA HIS A 63 1.40 -12.36 -2.96
C HIS A 63 1.71 -11.95 -4.39
N THR A 64 2.51 -10.90 -4.60
CA THR A 64 2.88 -10.37 -5.92
C THR A 64 4.08 -9.44 -5.82
N THR A 65 4.89 -9.40 -6.90
CA THR A 65 5.95 -8.39 -7.05
C THR A 65 5.48 -7.13 -7.75
N GLN A 66 4.26 -7.13 -8.30
CA GLN A 66 3.70 -5.97 -8.98
C GLN A 66 2.93 -5.10 -8.01
N ALA A 67 3.26 -3.82 -7.96
CA ALA A 67 2.60 -2.88 -7.07
C ALA A 67 2.42 -1.49 -7.68
N ILE A 68 1.45 -0.79 -7.14
CA ILE A 68 1.18 0.62 -7.38
C ILE A 68 1.52 1.37 -6.10
N THR A 69 2.41 2.34 -6.18
CA THR A 69 2.68 3.24 -5.07
C THR A 69 1.79 4.47 -5.20
N LEU A 70 0.96 4.73 -4.21
CA LEU A 70 0.16 5.94 -4.19
C LEU A 70 1.04 7.16 -3.90
N ASP A 71 0.78 8.26 -4.57
CA ASP A 71 1.35 9.56 -4.24
C ASP A 71 0.55 10.26 -3.14
N ASP A 72 1.11 11.34 -2.59
CA ASP A 72 0.40 12.13 -1.59
C ASP A 72 -0.90 12.72 -2.14
N TYR A 73 -1.94 12.69 -1.31
CA TYR A 73 -3.29 13.13 -1.64
C TYR A 73 -4.03 12.26 -2.69
N GLN A 74 -3.50 11.10 -3.01
CA GLN A 74 -4.23 10.13 -3.82
C GLN A 74 -5.13 9.24 -2.96
N VAL A 75 -6.26 8.89 -3.57
CA VAL A 75 -7.30 8.02 -3.00
C VAL A 75 -7.53 6.89 -3.99
N ALA A 76 -7.34 5.67 -3.57
CA ALA A 76 -7.62 4.47 -4.35
C ALA A 76 -8.92 3.84 -3.86
N ARG A 77 -9.83 3.56 -4.79
CA ARG A 77 -11.01 2.75 -4.56
C ARG A 77 -10.79 1.38 -5.17
N LEU A 78 -10.88 0.36 -4.33
CA LEU A 78 -10.82 -1.04 -4.73
C LEU A 78 -12.18 -1.66 -4.47
N CYS A 79 -12.74 -2.29 -5.47
CA CYS A 79 -14.05 -2.92 -5.37
C CYS A 79 -13.95 -4.35 -5.87
N ALA A 80 -14.45 -5.31 -5.11
CA ALA A 80 -14.43 -6.72 -5.47
C ALA A 80 -15.86 -7.24 -5.66
N GLY A 81 -16.13 -7.92 -6.78
CA GLY A 81 -17.45 -8.46 -7.03
C GLY A 81 -17.50 -9.37 -8.25
N PRO A 82 -18.63 -10.07 -8.48
CA PRO A 82 -18.84 -10.85 -9.68
C PRO A 82 -18.90 -9.95 -10.92
N VAL A 83 -18.30 -10.39 -12.02
CA VAL A 83 -18.14 -9.61 -13.28
C VAL A 83 -19.45 -9.03 -13.83
N ASP A 84 -20.57 -9.68 -13.57
CA ASP A 84 -21.90 -9.27 -14.06
C ASP A 84 -22.71 -8.43 -13.06
N GLY A 85 -22.12 -8.01 -11.95
CA GLY A 85 -22.86 -7.47 -10.81
C GLY A 85 -22.44 -6.08 -10.32
N TRP A 86 -21.74 -5.30 -11.14
CA TRP A 86 -21.41 -3.90 -10.85
C TRP A 86 -22.64 -3.00 -11.03
N GLY A 87 -23.69 -3.31 -10.30
CA GLY A 87 -24.88 -2.46 -10.23
C GLY A 87 -24.95 -1.78 -8.87
N ASP A 88 -25.34 -0.53 -8.90
CA ASP A 88 -25.50 0.34 -7.75
C ASP A 88 -26.14 -0.38 -6.56
N ASP A 89 -25.45 -0.35 -5.40
CA ASP A 89 -25.96 -0.55 -4.03
C ASP A 89 -26.56 -1.89 -3.60
N ALA A 90 -26.57 -2.93 -4.41
CA ALA A 90 -27.04 -4.24 -3.94
C ALA A 90 -25.94 -4.99 -3.19
N GLY A 91 -26.12 -5.17 -1.90
CA GLY A 91 -25.24 -6.00 -1.07
C GLY A 91 -25.04 -7.37 -1.72
N ILE A 92 -23.82 -7.62 -2.21
CA ILE A 92 -23.48 -8.89 -2.87
C ILE A 92 -23.26 -9.93 -1.77
N ASP A 93 -24.05 -11.00 -1.77
CA ASP A 93 -23.77 -12.18 -0.95
C ASP A 93 -22.55 -12.90 -1.52
N ILE A 94 -21.40 -12.72 -0.88
CA ILE A 94 -20.13 -13.31 -1.27
C ILE A 94 -20.20 -14.83 -1.32
N ALA A 95 -20.94 -15.46 -0.38
CA ALA A 95 -21.07 -16.92 -0.33
C ALA A 95 -21.87 -17.41 -1.52
N ALA A 96 -22.98 -16.74 -1.86
CA ALA A 96 -23.80 -17.04 -3.02
C ALA A 96 -23.05 -16.76 -4.32
N ALA A 97 -22.30 -15.64 -4.42
CA ALA A 97 -21.52 -15.30 -5.58
C ALA A 97 -20.39 -16.31 -5.86
N LYS A 98 -19.66 -16.76 -4.81
CA LYS A 98 -18.65 -17.83 -4.94
C LYS A 98 -19.27 -19.16 -5.38
N ALA A 99 -20.48 -19.47 -4.94
CA ALA A 99 -21.18 -20.70 -5.32
C ALA A 99 -21.61 -20.74 -6.79
N THR A 100 -21.73 -19.59 -7.46
CA THR A 100 -22.09 -19.52 -8.89
C THR A 100 -20.96 -19.89 -9.85
N GLY A 101 -19.72 -20.01 -9.36
CA GLY A 101 -18.55 -20.27 -10.19
C GLY A 101 -18.23 -19.16 -11.18
N LYS A 102 -18.84 -17.98 -11.05
CA LYS A 102 -18.55 -16.82 -11.89
C LYS A 102 -17.19 -16.22 -11.52
N PRO A 103 -16.42 -15.75 -12.52
CA PRO A 103 -15.15 -15.08 -12.24
C PRO A 103 -15.37 -13.80 -11.42
N TRP A 104 -14.53 -13.60 -10.42
CA TRP A 104 -14.47 -12.37 -9.65
C TRP A 104 -13.64 -11.35 -10.40
N ALA A 105 -14.15 -10.15 -10.52
CA ALA A 105 -13.36 -9.02 -10.96
C ALA A 105 -13.10 -8.09 -9.78
N VAL A 106 -11.96 -7.45 -9.82
CA VAL A 106 -11.63 -6.38 -8.89
C VAL A 106 -11.45 -5.12 -9.73
N ASP A 107 -12.30 -4.14 -9.46
CA ASP A 107 -12.20 -2.82 -10.08
C ASP A 107 -11.30 -1.94 -9.24
N PHE A 108 -10.42 -1.21 -9.90
CA PHE A 108 -9.45 -0.32 -9.28
C PHE A 108 -9.51 1.05 -9.94
N ARG A 109 -9.70 2.06 -9.13
CA ARG A 109 -9.68 3.45 -9.57
C ARG A 109 -8.86 4.29 -8.59
N THR A 110 -8.05 5.20 -9.12
CA THR A 110 -7.33 6.19 -8.32
C THR A 110 -7.78 7.59 -8.70
N THR A 111 -8.03 8.39 -7.67
CA THR A 111 -8.37 9.81 -7.79
C THR A 111 -7.52 10.61 -6.81
N THR A 112 -7.50 11.92 -6.97
CA THR A 112 -7.03 12.81 -5.91
C THR A 112 -8.15 13.05 -4.88
N ILE A 113 -7.82 13.69 -3.75
CA ILE A 113 -8.82 14.13 -2.77
C ILE A 113 -9.85 15.11 -3.37
N ASP A 114 -9.54 15.73 -4.51
CA ASP A 114 -10.42 16.62 -5.26
C ASP A 114 -11.17 15.91 -6.38
N ASN A 115 -11.17 14.57 -6.36
CA ASN A 115 -11.87 13.70 -7.30
C ASN A 115 -11.40 13.84 -8.76
N VAL A 116 -10.13 14.17 -8.97
CA VAL A 116 -9.49 14.13 -10.29
C VAL A 116 -8.93 12.75 -10.53
N GLU A 117 -9.30 12.11 -11.63
CA GLU A 117 -8.77 10.78 -11.97
C GLU A 117 -7.27 10.81 -12.23
N VAL A 118 -6.58 9.79 -11.72
CA VAL A 118 -5.13 9.61 -11.85
C VAL A 118 -4.86 8.25 -12.47
N THR A 119 -4.11 8.25 -13.57
CA THR A 119 -3.62 7.01 -14.16
C THR A 119 -2.42 6.52 -13.39
N GLN A 120 -2.50 5.30 -12.88
CA GLN A 120 -1.42 4.68 -12.12
C GLN A 120 -0.54 3.81 -13.03
N GLN A 121 0.74 3.73 -12.70
CA GLN A 121 1.66 2.79 -13.30
C GLN A 121 1.95 1.67 -12.31
N VAL A 122 1.82 0.44 -12.79
CA VAL A 122 2.26 -0.74 -12.05
C VAL A 122 3.77 -0.83 -12.21
N SER A 123 4.48 -0.88 -11.10
CA SER A 123 5.92 -1.09 -11.05
C SER A 123 6.24 -2.45 -10.43
N GLU A 124 7.35 -3.02 -10.81
CA GLU A 124 7.88 -4.21 -10.17
C GLU A 124 8.62 -3.80 -8.90
N LEU A 125 8.30 -4.44 -7.78
CA LEU A 125 9.00 -4.24 -6.52
C LEU A 125 10.35 -4.96 -6.61
N GLU A 126 11.42 -4.20 -6.67
CA GLU A 126 12.78 -4.73 -6.50
C GLU A 126 13.02 -4.99 -5.01
N ILE A 127 12.71 -6.19 -4.55
CA ILE A 127 12.91 -6.58 -3.15
C ILE A 127 13.87 -7.74 -3.12
N ASP A 128 14.93 -7.60 -2.35
CA ASP A 128 15.81 -8.73 -2.04
C ASP A 128 15.07 -9.70 -1.12
N LEU A 129 14.73 -10.86 -1.66
CA LEU A 129 14.04 -11.91 -0.90
C LEU A 129 14.83 -12.30 0.37
N GLN A 130 16.15 -12.11 0.37
CA GLN A 130 16.98 -12.39 1.55
C GLN A 130 16.72 -11.38 2.69
N GLU A 131 16.31 -10.15 2.39
CA GLU A 131 15.92 -9.17 3.41
C GLU A 131 14.61 -9.54 4.08
N ILE A 132 13.71 -10.23 3.37
CA ILE A 132 12.40 -10.64 3.89
C ILE A 132 12.49 -11.95 4.69
N GLU A 133 13.48 -12.78 4.41
CA GLU A 133 13.66 -14.05 5.11
C GLU A 133 14.21 -13.84 6.52
N LEU A 134 13.76 -14.67 7.46
CA LEU A 134 14.27 -14.65 8.85
C LEU A 134 15.78 -14.93 8.97
N GLY A 135 16.43 -15.39 7.88
CA GLY A 135 17.89 -15.61 7.86
C GLY A 135 18.40 -16.55 8.95
N GLY A 136 17.57 -17.48 9.42
CA GLY A 136 17.89 -18.41 10.51
C GLY A 136 17.60 -17.87 11.92
N TYR A 137 17.02 -16.71 12.05
CA TYR A 137 16.56 -16.15 13.33
C TYR A 137 15.13 -16.58 13.64
N GLU A 138 14.78 -16.70 14.93
CA GLU A 138 13.42 -17.09 15.36
C GLU A 138 12.38 -15.98 15.09
N HIS A 139 12.81 -14.69 15.12
CA HIS A 139 11.94 -13.52 14.99
C HIS A 139 12.65 -12.43 14.21
N PHE A 140 11.90 -11.66 13.43
CA PHE A 140 12.40 -10.48 12.69
C PHE A 140 13.10 -9.47 13.61
N MET A 141 12.55 -9.17 14.76
CA MET A 141 13.17 -8.25 15.73
C MET A 141 14.57 -8.72 16.15
N LEU A 142 14.77 -10.04 16.35
CA LEU A 142 16.09 -10.57 16.69
C LEU A 142 17.06 -10.45 15.51
N LYS A 143 16.59 -10.69 14.29
CA LYS A 143 17.34 -10.46 13.05
C LYS A 143 17.77 -9.00 12.98
N GLU A 144 16.84 -8.06 13.05
CA GLU A 144 17.10 -6.62 12.97
C GLU A 144 18.10 -6.14 14.04
N ILE A 145 17.94 -6.61 15.29
CA ILE A 145 18.90 -6.27 16.36
C ILE A 145 20.31 -6.75 16.01
N ARG A 146 20.45 -7.93 15.42
CA ARG A 146 21.75 -8.50 15.05
C ARG A 146 22.35 -7.86 13.80
N GLU A 147 21.52 -7.38 12.90
CA GLU A 147 21.92 -6.70 11.67
C GLU A 147 22.21 -5.21 11.86
N GLN A 148 21.84 -4.61 13.00
CA GLN A 148 22.10 -3.19 13.29
C GLN A 148 23.56 -2.75 13.04
N PRO A 149 24.61 -3.50 13.42
CA PRO A 149 25.99 -3.08 13.17
C PRO A 149 26.28 -2.91 11.69
N ASP A 150 25.72 -3.79 10.85
CA ASP A 150 25.94 -3.76 9.39
C ASP A 150 25.08 -2.67 8.74
N SER A 151 23.84 -2.49 9.18
CA SER A 151 22.97 -1.40 8.74
C SER A 151 23.59 -0.04 9.04
N ILE A 152 24.11 0.16 10.25
CA ILE A 152 24.81 1.39 10.63
C ILE A 152 26.08 1.60 9.79
N ARG A 153 26.87 0.53 9.57
CA ARG A 153 28.07 0.61 8.74
C ARG A 153 27.72 1.02 7.32
N THR A 154 26.67 0.43 6.75
CA THR A 154 26.17 0.76 5.40
C THR A 154 25.72 2.22 5.31
N CYS A 155 24.94 2.69 6.28
CA CYS A 155 24.52 4.11 6.36
C CYS A 155 25.69 5.09 6.47
N LEU A 156 26.78 4.69 7.12
CA LEU A 156 27.96 5.52 7.34
C LEU A 156 28.99 5.42 6.19
N THR A 157 28.84 4.43 5.30
CA THR A 157 29.76 4.24 4.16
C THR A 157 29.81 5.51 3.28
N GLY A 158 31.00 6.04 3.08
CA GLY A 158 31.23 7.28 2.33
C GLY A 158 30.81 8.56 3.05
N ARG A 159 30.33 8.46 4.30
CA ARG A 159 29.93 9.62 5.13
C ARG A 159 30.86 9.89 6.30
N ILE A 160 31.82 9.02 6.54
CA ILE A 160 32.85 9.20 7.55
C ILE A 160 34.22 9.15 6.87
N ASP A 161 34.99 10.22 7.03
CA ASP A 161 36.43 10.20 6.79
C ASP A 161 37.10 9.65 8.05
N THR A 162 37.52 8.41 8.00
CA THR A 162 38.18 7.72 9.12
C THR A 162 39.59 8.24 9.38
N ARG A 163 40.21 8.97 8.45
CA ARG A 163 41.57 9.55 8.58
C ARG A 163 41.52 10.85 9.37
N GLU A 164 40.54 11.69 9.03
CA GLU A 164 40.38 13.01 9.65
C GLU A 164 39.37 12.98 10.82
N GLY A 165 38.65 11.87 11.01
CA GLY A 165 37.62 11.75 12.03
C GLY A 165 36.42 12.69 11.79
N GLN A 166 36.15 13.04 10.53
CA GLN A 166 35.11 14.01 10.17
C GLN A 166 33.93 13.33 9.48
N ILE A 167 32.75 13.94 9.65
CA ILE A 167 31.56 13.53 8.90
C ILE A 167 31.53 14.30 7.57
N VAL A 168 31.47 13.55 6.46
CA VAL A 168 31.38 14.11 5.11
C VAL A 168 29.94 13.90 4.61
N LEU A 169 29.15 14.97 4.57
CA LEU A 169 27.80 14.94 4.01
C LEU A 169 27.91 15.38 2.55
N GLY A 170 27.97 14.41 1.62
CA GLY A 170 27.96 14.70 0.20
C GLY A 170 26.68 15.44 -0.20
N GLY A 171 26.86 16.68 -0.71
CA GLY A 171 25.76 17.53 -1.19
C GLY A 171 25.40 18.71 -0.28
N LEU A 172 26.06 18.91 0.82
CA LEU A 172 26.02 20.15 1.61
C LEU A 172 27.38 20.86 1.46
N SER A 173 27.49 21.67 0.46
CA SER A 173 28.57 22.66 0.29
C SER A 173 28.02 24.03 0.49
#